data_79cdd52bf2edff8d2af6f1c8e76d43c6
#
_entry.id   79cdd52bf2edff8d2af6f1c8e76d43c6
#
_cell.length_a   1.000
_cell.length_b   1.000
_cell.length_c   1.000
_cell.angle_alpha   90.00
_cell.angle_beta   90.00
_cell.angle_gamma   90.00
#
_symmetry.space_group_name_H-M   'P 1'
#
loop_
_entity.id
_entity.type
_entity.pdbx_description
1 polymer ?
#
loop_
_entity_poly.entity_id
_entity_poly.type
_entity_poly.pdbx_seq_one_letter_code
_entity_poly.pdbx_strand_id
1 'polypeptide(L)'
;MYPTFDKIREMAAAGDYKRIPICKELYADSYTPVEMMRILQKASHHCYLLESASQNEVWGRYSFLGYDPSMEITCTDGTLRIRRTDELFEKKTDALETGKAETNKADALHIGKKQSEEVMQVTHPGDAIRKIIQQYKSPVMDNMPTFTGGLVGYFSYDYIKYSEPKLDLTDEEQQDFRDLDLMLFNEVIAFDHYRQKVLLITGVMTDNLDKSYKRACEKLEEMTKLIKKGEKKEFPPIRLQSEIKPQFPKEKYCEMVEKAKHYIHEGDIFQVVLSNPMRAKATGSLFDTYRVLRATNPSPYMFYFSSDDIEIAGASPETLAKLEHGKLSTFPLAGTRPRGKTPQEDKALEADLLQDEKELAEHNMLVDL
;
A
#
# COMPACT_ATOMS: atom_id res chain seq x y z
N MET A 1 -1.30 7.08 25.55
CA MET A 1 -1.03 5.80 24.86
C MET A 1 -2.11 4.79 25.21
N TYR A 2 -2.55 4.01 24.26
CA TYR A 2 -3.58 2.99 24.40
C TYR A 2 -3.18 1.75 23.58
N PRO A 3 -3.45 0.52 24.06
CA PRO A 3 -3.88 0.18 25.41
C PRO A 3 -2.77 0.39 26.46
N THR A 4 -3.12 0.27 27.75
CA THR A 4 -2.15 0.30 28.86
C THR A 4 -1.32 -0.99 28.86
N PHE A 5 -0.16 -0.97 29.53
CA PHE A 5 0.72 -2.14 29.59
C PHE A 5 0.05 -3.36 30.25
N ASP A 6 -0.75 -3.13 31.31
CA ASP A 6 -1.50 -4.21 31.97
C ASP A 6 -2.51 -4.86 31.01
N LYS A 7 -3.20 -4.05 30.20
CA LYS A 7 -4.12 -4.58 29.18
C LYS A 7 -3.41 -5.38 28.10
N ILE A 8 -2.22 -4.92 27.68
CA ILE A 8 -1.38 -5.66 26.73
C ILE A 8 -0.96 -7.02 27.30
N ARG A 9 -0.58 -7.07 28.59
CA ARG A 9 -0.22 -8.30 29.29
C ARG A 9 -1.40 -9.28 29.36
N GLU A 10 -2.60 -8.80 29.67
CA GLU A 10 -3.83 -9.60 29.64
C GLU A 10 -4.09 -10.18 28.24
N MET A 11 -4.00 -9.35 27.21
CA MET A 11 -4.22 -9.78 25.82
C MET A 11 -3.17 -10.79 25.34
N ALA A 12 -1.92 -10.61 25.71
CA ALA A 12 -0.84 -11.54 25.40
C ALA A 12 -1.05 -12.92 26.08
N ALA A 13 -1.62 -12.93 27.28
CA ALA A 13 -1.93 -14.16 28.02
C ALA A 13 -3.21 -14.84 27.51
N ALA A 14 -4.16 -14.10 26.97
CA ALA A 14 -5.49 -14.61 26.59
C ALA A 14 -5.56 -15.16 25.16
N GLY A 15 -4.61 -14.81 24.27
CA GLY A 15 -4.67 -15.16 22.86
C GLY A 15 -3.34 -15.58 22.26
N ASP A 16 -3.40 -16.23 21.10
CA ASP A 16 -2.22 -16.58 20.31
C ASP A 16 -1.80 -15.40 19.40
N TYR A 17 -1.62 -14.24 19.99
CA TYR A 17 -1.13 -13.06 19.29
C TYR A 17 0.39 -12.99 19.36
N LYS A 18 1.01 -12.59 18.27
CA LYS A 18 2.46 -12.40 18.18
C LYS A 18 2.85 -10.92 18.30
N ARG A 19 1.90 -10.05 17.97
CA ARG A 19 2.05 -8.60 18.00
C ARG A 19 0.77 -7.95 18.52
N ILE A 20 0.88 -7.05 19.49
CA ILE A 20 -0.26 -6.28 20.00
C ILE A 20 -0.03 -4.80 19.65
N PRO A 21 -0.93 -4.18 18.88
CA PRO A 21 -0.78 -2.78 18.49
C PRO A 21 -1.00 -1.84 19.67
N ILE A 22 -0.18 -0.79 19.73
CA ILE A 22 -0.35 0.34 20.62
C ILE A 22 -0.40 1.63 19.83
N CYS A 23 -1.13 2.61 20.32
CA CYS A 23 -1.22 3.90 19.64
C CYS A 23 -1.05 5.10 20.57
N LYS A 24 -0.61 6.21 19.97
CA LYS A 24 -0.58 7.55 20.54
C LYS A 24 -1.36 8.48 19.61
N GLU A 25 -2.27 9.26 20.18
CA GLU A 25 -3.10 10.22 19.45
C GLU A 25 -2.45 11.61 19.45
N LEU A 26 -2.55 12.30 18.32
CA LEU A 26 -2.24 13.73 18.14
C LEU A 26 -3.47 14.41 17.52
N TYR A 27 -3.58 15.74 17.65
CA TYR A 27 -4.56 16.50 16.89
C TYR A 27 -4.11 16.66 15.42
N ALA A 28 -5.07 16.58 14.49
CA ALA A 28 -4.80 16.68 13.05
C ALA A 28 -4.88 18.12 12.50
N ASP A 29 -5.09 19.11 13.37
CA ASP A 29 -5.30 20.52 13.04
C ASP A 29 -4.12 21.21 12.33
N SER A 30 -2.92 20.66 12.46
CA SER A 30 -1.69 21.21 11.87
C SER A 30 -1.07 20.34 10.80
N TYR A 31 -1.71 19.23 10.41
CA TYR A 31 -1.13 18.24 9.51
C TYR A 31 -2.10 17.79 8.43
N THR A 32 -1.58 17.55 7.23
CA THR A 32 -2.31 16.86 6.17
C THR A 32 -1.56 15.58 5.76
N PRO A 33 -2.24 14.56 5.20
CA PRO A 33 -1.56 13.35 4.70
C PRO A 33 -0.48 13.65 3.67
N VAL A 34 -0.73 14.61 2.77
CA VAL A 34 0.25 15.04 1.74
C VAL A 34 1.48 15.68 2.36
N GLU A 35 1.31 16.54 3.35
CA GLU A 35 2.42 17.18 4.02
C GLU A 35 3.21 16.19 4.88
N MET A 36 2.51 15.27 5.55
CA MET A 36 3.12 14.17 6.27
C MET A 36 3.99 13.31 5.35
N MET A 37 3.51 12.98 4.15
CA MET A 37 4.28 12.23 3.17
C MET A 37 5.60 12.90 2.80
N ARG A 38 5.64 14.24 2.70
CA ARG A 38 6.88 14.99 2.46
C ARG A 38 7.91 14.80 3.57
N ILE A 39 7.46 14.73 4.83
CA ILE A 39 8.32 14.48 5.98
C ILE A 39 8.84 13.04 5.95
N LEU A 40 7.97 12.06 5.72
CA LEU A 40 8.31 10.64 5.69
C LEU A 40 9.28 10.31 4.56
N GLN A 41 9.07 10.86 3.37
CA GLN A 41 9.94 10.67 2.21
C GLN A 41 11.33 11.31 2.38
N LYS A 42 11.50 12.25 3.32
CA LYS A 42 12.82 12.76 3.70
C LYS A 42 13.56 11.76 4.57
N ALA A 43 12.82 10.99 5.38
CA ALA A 43 13.38 9.98 6.29
C ALA A 43 13.63 8.62 5.59
N SER A 44 12.79 8.24 4.62
CA SER A 44 12.90 6.96 3.91
C SER A 44 12.37 7.07 2.47
N HIS A 45 13.02 6.38 1.53
CA HIS A 45 12.50 6.23 0.17
C HIS A 45 11.29 5.27 0.13
N HIS A 46 11.26 4.28 1.03
CA HIS A 46 10.21 3.29 1.15
C HIS A 46 9.04 3.86 1.93
N CYS A 47 8.04 4.33 1.23
CA CYS A 47 6.86 4.98 1.81
C CYS A 47 5.61 4.62 1.04
N TYR A 48 4.47 4.70 1.73
CA TYR A 48 3.16 4.65 1.09
C TYR A 48 2.20 5.68 1.68
N LEU A 49 1.21 6.06 0.88
CA LEU A 49 0.03 6.81 1.27
C LEU A 49 -1.19 6.13 0.64
N LEU A 50 -2.14 5.70 1.46
CA LEU A 50 -3.41 5.13 1.05
C LEU A 50 -4.53 6.02 1.54
N GLU A 51 -5.36 6.50 0.63
CA GLU A 51 -6.47 7.42 0.93
C GLU A 51 -7.76 6.98 0.23
N SER A 52 -8.88 7.57 0.62
CA SER A 52 -10.14 7.47 -0.10
C SER A 52 -10.72 8.87 -0.32
N ALA A 53 -11.28 9.11 -1.49
CA ALA A 53 -12.01 10.34 -1.77
C ALA A 53 -13.39 10.38 -1.11
N SER A 54 -13.96 9.23 -0.77
CA SER A 54 -15.24 9.13 -0.05
C SER A 54 -15.00 9.40 1.43
N GLN A 55 -15.42 10.57 1.92
CA GLN A 55 -15.27 10.94 3.31
C GLN A 55 -16.61 10.80 4.05
N ASN A 56 -16.92 9.61 4.51
CA ASN A 56 -18.02 9.36 5.44
C ASN A 56 -17.54 8.51 6.63
N GLU A 57 -18.42 8.25 7.61
CA GLU A 57 -18.05 7.53 8.84
C GLU A 57 -17.55 6.08 8.59
N VAL A 58 -17.93 5.48 7.47
CA VAL A 58 -17.64 4.08 7.11
C VAL A 58 -16.60 3.98 6.00
N TRP A 59 -16.74 4.79 4.95
CA TRP A 59 -15.86 4.81 3.80
C TRP A 59 -14.98 6.06 3.80
N GLY A 60 -13.69 5.87 3.63
CA GLY A 60 -12.74 6.98 3.57
C GLY A 60 -12.50 7.70 4.90
N ARG A 61 -12.86 7.07 6.02
CA ARG A 61 -12.59 7.63 7.34
C ARG A 61 -11.12 7.82 7.61
N TYR A 62 -10.27 6.93 7.11
CA TYR A 62 -8.85 6.93 7.39
C TYR A 62 -8.01 7.16 6.14
N SER A 63 -6.92 7.94 6.29
CA SER A 63 -5.76 7.88 5.40
C SER A 63 -4.62 7.21 6.15
N PHE A 64 -3.91 6.28 5.47
CA PHE A 64 -2.81 5.51 6.06
C PHE A 64 -1.49 5.87 5.41
N LEU A 65 -0.46 6.06 6.23
CA LEU A 65 0.91 6.26 5.77
C LEU A 65 1.85 5.32 6.53
N GLY A 66 2.89 4.89 5.84
CA GLY A 66 4.01 4.17 6.44
C GLY A 66 5.32 4.57 5.80
N TYR A 67 6.40 4.32 6.52
CA TYR A 67 7.75 4.59 6.10
C TYR A 67 8.72 3.61 6.77
N ASP A 68 9.90 3.45 6.20
CA ASP A 68 11.00 2.68 6.78
C ASP A 68 10.58 1.23 7.16
N PRO A 69 10.19 0.41 6.17
CA PRO A 69 9.72 -0.95 6.42
C PRO A 69 10.81 -1.82 7.05
N SER A 70 10.42 -2.75 7.91
CA SER A 70 11.32 -3.72 8.52
C SER A 70 11.68 -4.89 7.60
N MET A 71 10.92 -5.08 6.53
CA MET A 71 11.10 -6.16 5.57
C MET A 71 10.59 -5.75 4.20
N GLU A 72 11.27 -6.17 3.15
CA GLU A 72 10.84 -6.12 1.76
C GLU A 72 10.79 -7.53 1.20
N ILE A 73 9.72 -7.86 0.49
CA ILE A 73 9.48 -9.17 -0.14
C ILE A 73 9.22 -8.89 -1.62
N THR A 74 10.11 -9.35 -2.48
CA THR A 74 9.96 -9.22 -3.92
C THR A 74 9.98 -10.59 -4.59
N CYS A 75 9.26 -10.75 -5.69
CA CYS A 75 9.30 -11.96 -6.49
C CYS A 75 9.30 -11.62 -7.98
N THR A 76 10.12 -12.33 -8.73
CA THR A 76 10.14 -12.30 -10.19
C THR A 76 10.41 -13.72 -10.67
N ASP A 77 9.52 -14.26 -11.48
CA ASP A 77 9.63 -15.60 -12.08
C ASP A 77 10.02 -16.70 -11.08
N GLY A 78 9.30 -16.72 -9.93
CA GLY A 78 9.52 -17.70 -8.88
C GLY A 78 10.76 -17.46 -8.02
N THR A 79 11.59 -16.47 -8.34
CA THR A 79 12.71 -16.07 -7.49
C THR A 79 12.22 -15.11 -6.42
N LEU A 80 11.96 -15.62 -5.23
CA LEU A 80 11.53 -14.85 -4.07
C LEU A 80 12.75 -14.33 -3.31
N ARG A 81 12.77 -13.01 -3.04
CA ARG A 81 13.78 -12.32 -2.22
C ARG A 81 13.12 -11.72 -1.00
N ILE A 82 13.69 -11.98 0.17
CA ILE A 82 13.25 -11.41 1.44
C ILE A 82 14.41 -10.64 2.04
N ARG A 83 14.31 -9.32 2.04
CA ARG A 83 15.29 -8.42 2.64
C ARG A 83 14.74 -7.94 3.98
N ARG A 84 15.48 -8.17 5.06
CA ARG A 84 15.13 -7.70 6.41
C ARG A 84 16.09 -6.63 6.87
N THR A 85 15.55 -5.63 7.54
CA THR A 85 16.34 -4.56 8.16
C THR A 85 16.24 -4.71 9.67
N ASP A 86 17.31 -5.23 10.29
CA ASP A 86 17.42 -5.33 11.74
C ASP A 86 18.05 -4.05 12.31
N GLU A 87 17.41 -3.43 13.29
CA GLU A 87 18.04 -2.37 14.06
C GLU A 87 19.10 -3.00 15.00
N LEU A 88 20.37 -2.76 14.72
CA LEU A 88 21.45 -3.15 15.62
C LEU A 88 21.44 -2.22 16.84
N PHE A 89 21.17 -2.79 18.01
CA PHE A 89 21.55 -2.16 19.27
C PHE A 89 23.06 -2.32 19.44
N GLU A 90 23.84 -1.29 19.15
CA GLU A 90 25.18 -1.22 19.70
C GLU A 90 25.06 -1.14 21.22
N LYS A 91 25.51 -2.22 21.91
CA LYS A 91 25.88 -2.12 23.31
C LYS A 91 26.95 -1.02 23.37
N LYS A 92 26.68 0.06 24.13
CA LYS A 92 27.75 0.91 24.65
C LYS A 92 28.71 -0.01 25.38
N THR A 93 29.76 -0.41 24.72
CA THR A 93 30.96 -0.91 25.41
C THR A 93 31.56 0.32 26.10
N ASP A 94 31.57 0.33 27.43
CA ASP A 94 32.38 1.21 28.23
C ASP A 94 33.86 1.03 27.83
N ALA A 95 34.31 1.89 26.92
CA ALA A 95 35.74 2.09 26.69
C ALA A 95 36.15 3.35 27.43
N LEU A 96 36.62 3.15 28.65
CA LEU A 96 37.45 4.08 29.36
C LEU A 96 38.76 4.28 28.57
N GLU A 97 39.13 5.55 28.42
CA GLU A 97 40.49 6.10 28.25
C GLU A 97 41.22 5.81 26.93
N THR A 98 41.30 6.79 26.05
CA THR A 98 42.56 7.58 25.84
C THR A 98 42.32 8.70 24.82
N GLY A 99 42.88 9.81 25.08
CA GLY A 99 42.72 11.14 24.61
C GLY A 99 42.90 11.46 23.09
N LYS A 100 42.34 12.63 22.78
CA LYS A 100 42.63 13.57 21.67
C LYS A 100 42.24 13.16 20.26
N ALA A 101 41.12 13.76 19.81
CA ALA A 101 41.07 14.58 18.58
C ALA A 101 39.71 15.26 18.49
N GLU A 102 39.75 16.58 18.37
CA GLU A 102 38.58 17.41 18.00
C GLU A 102 38.15 17.05 16.58
N THR A 103 36.94 16.55 16.43
CA THR A 103 36.25 16.49 15.13
C THR A 103 34.82 16.93 15.30
N ASN A 104 34.38 17.76 14.38
CA ASN A 104 33.14 18.52 14.27
C ASN A 104 31.88 17.76 14.71
N LYS A 105 31.11 18.38 15.61
CA LYS A 105 29.75 18.02 16.03
C LYS A 105 28.75 18.28 14.90
N ALA A 106 28.71 17.46 13.87
CA ALA A 106 27.70 17.50 12.84
C ALA A 106 27.31 16.11 12.27
N ASP A 107 27.92 15.03 12.74
CA ASP A 107 27.53 13.67 12.33
C ASP A 107 26.77 12.97 13.46
N ALA A 108 25.48 13.30 13.53
CA ALA A 108 24.54 12.67 14.44
C ALA A 108 24.17 11.27 13.91
N LEU A 109 24.42 10.26 14.75
CA LEU A 109 23.79 8.94 14.81
C LEU A 109 23.33 8.32 13.47
N HIS A 110 24.25 7.79 12.70
CA HIS A 110 23.94 6.67 11.82
C HIS A 110 23.96 5.40 12.67
N ILE A 111 22.78 5.00 13.17
CA ILE A 111 22.56 3.66 13.70
C ILE A 111 22.72 2.72 12.51
N GLY A 112 23.78 1.92 12.48
CA GLY A 112 24.02 0.96 11.42
C GLY A 112 22.91 -0.09 11.42
N LYS A 113 22.02 -0.05 10.44
CA LYS A 113 21.02 -1.09 10.21
C LYS A 113 21.72 -2.26 9.54
N LYS A 114 21.66 -3.45 10.14
CA LYS A 114 22.12 -4.69 9.49
C LYS A 114 21.02 -5.16 8.56
N GLN A 115 21.35 -5.31 7.29
CA GLN A 115 20.48 -5.93 6.31
C GLN A 115 20.86 -7.39 6.14
N SER A 116 19.85 -8.26 6.12
CA SER A 116 19.97 -9.66 5.72
C SER A 116 19.08 -9.90 4.51
N GLU A 117 19.57 -10.67 3.55
CA GLU A 117 18.82 -11.05 2.36
C GLU A 117 18.76 -12.58 2.26
N GLU A 118 17.58 -13.10 2.04
CA GLU A 118 17.29 -14.49 1.77
C GLU A 118 16.70 -14.61 0.38
N VAL A 119 17.25 -15.50 -0.46
CA VAL A 119 16.80 -15.74 -1.83
C VAL A 119 16.44 -17.20 -1.98
N MET A 120 15.24 -17.48 -2.51
CA MET A 120 14.76 -18.85 -2.69
C MET A 120 13.93 -18.98 -3.98
N GLN A 121 13.94 -20.16 -4.57
CA GLN A 121 13.01 -20.51 -5.65
C GLN A 121 11.72 -21.05 -5.05
N VAL A 122 10.59 -20.53 -5.50
CA VAL A 122 9.26 -20.89 -5.02
C VAL A 122 8.30 -21.12 -6.19
N THR A 123 7.44 -22.10 -6.05
CA THR A 123 6.33 -22.32 -6.98
C THR A 123 5.09 -21.51 -6.61
N HIS A 124 4.91 -21.20 -5.32
CA HIS A 124 3.80 -20.44 -4.78
C HIS A 124 4.29 -19.39 -3.76
N PRO A 125 4.60 -18.16 -4.20
CA PRO A 125 5.09 -17.11 -3.30
C PRO A 125 4.14 -16.83 -2.12
N GLY A 126 2.83 -17.03 -2.31
CA GLY A 126 1.80 -16.85 -1.28
C GLY A 126 2.03 -17.70 -0.02
N ASP A 127 2.68 -18.87 -0.13
CA ASP A 127 2.94 -19.73 1.03
C ASP A 127 4.02 -19.13 1.95
N ALA A 128 5.04 -18.50 1.37
CA ALA A 128 6.04 -17.77 2.13
C ALA A 128 5.42 -16.53 2.81
N ILE A 129 4.58 -15.80 2.08
CA ILE A 129 3.86 -14.62 2.61
C ILE A 129 2.97 -15.03 3.79
N ARG A 130 2.20 -16.13 3.69
CA ARG A 130 1.38 -16.63 4.80
C ARG A 130 2.20 -16.93 6.05
N LYS A 131 3.36 -17.58 5.91
CA LYS A 131 4.26 -17.87 7.04
C LYS A 131 4.77 -16.59 7.71
N ILE A 132 5.06 -15.55 6.91
CA ILE A 132 5.48 -14.25 7.43
C ILE A 132 4.33 -13.59 8.20
N ILE A 133 3.14 -13.51 7.59
CA ILE A 133 1.97 -12.87 8.22
C ILE A 133 1.61 -13.53 9.57
N GLN A 134 1.75 -14.86 9.67
CA GLN A 134 1.50 -15.59 10.92
C GLN A 134 2.40 -15.14 12.07
N GLN A 135 3.63 -14.66 11.78
CA GLN A 135 4.56 -14.13 12.79
C GLN A 135 4.15 -12.74 13.32
N TYR A 136 3.16 -12.11 12.68
CA TYR A 136 2.65 -10.78 13.05
C TYR A 136 1.16 -10.80 13.40
N LYS A 137 0.60 -11.97 13.73
CA LYS A 137 -0.80 -12.13 14.12
C LYS A 137 -1.13 -11.16 15.24
N SER A 138 -2.08 -10.26 14.99
CA SER A 138 -2.49 -9.16 15.89
C SER A 138 -3.97 -9.22 16.21
N PRO A 139 -4.42 -8.78 17.39
CA PRO A 139 -5.84 -8.61 17.69
C PRO A 139 -6.43 -7.43 16.94
N VAL A 140 -7.73 -7.48 16.68
CA VAL A 140 -8.52 -6.31 16.28
C VAL A 140 -8.78 -5.47 17.55
N MET A 141 -8.63 -4.15 17.42
CA MET A 141 -8.71 -3.19 18.52
C MET A 141 -9.89 -2.24 18.32
N ASP A 142 -10.81 -2.13 19.27
CA ASP A 142 -12.06 -1.35 19.15
C ASP A 142 -11.85 0.14 18.84
N ASN A 143 -10.77 0.74 19.30
CA ASN A 143 -10.49 2.18 19.16
C ASN A 143 -9.37 2.48 18.17
N MET A 144 -8.99 1.53 17.33
CA MET A 144 -7.98 1.69 16.26
C MET A 144 -8.60 1.38 14.91
N PRO A 145 -8.00 1.86 13.81
CA PRO A 145 -8.36 1.39 12.49
C PRO A 145 -8.08 -0.11 12.36
N THR A 146 -8.75 -0.77 11.42
CA THR A 146 -8.53 -2.20 11.13
C THR A 146 -7.12 -2.51 10.66
N PHE A 147 -6.46 -1.56 9.99
CA PHE A 147 -5.08 -1.66 9.59
C PHE A 147 -4.16 -0.98 10.62
N THR A 148 -3.42 -1.78 11.38
CA THR A 148 -2.49 -1.33 12.44
C THR A 148 -1.04 -1.67 12.16
N GLY A 149 -0.73 -2.16 10.96
CA GLY A 149 0.57 -2.61 10.47
C GLY A 149 0.42 -3.88 9.65
N GLY A 150 1.36 -4.15 8.78
CA GLY A 150 1.34 -5.30 7.90
C GLY A 150 2.03 -5.05 6.58
N LEU A 151 1.76 -5.90 5.61
CA LEU A 151 2.32 -5.81 4.27
C LEU A 151 1.53 -4.81 3.42
N VAL A 152 2.25 -3.89 2.78
CA VAL A 152 1.73 -2.94 1.80
C VAL A 152 2.60 -3.00 0.55
N GLY A 153 1.98 -3.01 -0.62
CA GLY A 153 2.65 -3.08 -1.90
C GLY A 153 1.69 -3.52 -2.99
N TYR A 154 2.20 -4.21 -3.99
CA TYR A 154 1.39 -4.67 -5.11
C TYR A 154 1.66 -6.13 -5.49
N PHE A 155 0.67 -6.73 -6.12
CA PHE A 155 0.77 -7.91 -6.94
C PHE A 155 0.54 -7.49 -8.39
N SER A 156 1.43 -7.88 -9.30
CA SER A 156 1.22 -7.62 -10.73
C SER A 156 0.07 -8.47 -11.28
N TYR A 157 -0.43 -8.10 -12.45
CA TYR A 157 -1.40 -8.96 -13.14
C TYR A 157 -0.84 -10.35 -13.42
N ASP A 158 0.44 -10.44 -13.79
CA ASP A 158 1.13 -11.70 -14.13
C ASP A 158 1.35 -12.62 -12.92
N TYR A 159 1.07 -12.16 -11.68
CA TYR A 159 1.04 -13.01 -10.50
C TYR A 159 0.06 -14.19 -10.65
N ILE A 160 -0.94 -14.06 -11.52
CA ILE A 160 -1.91 -15.14 -11.83
C ILE A 160 -1.22 -16.43 -12.26
N LYS A 161 -0.04 -16.38 -12.88
CA LYS A 161 0.74 -17.57 -13.28
C LYS A 161 1.01 -18.56 -12.15
N TYR A 162 1.05 -18.05 -10.89
CA TYR A 162 1.23 -18.90 -9.70
C TYR A 162 -0.06 -19.62 -9.26
N SER A 163 -1.21 -19.13 -9.66
CA SER A 163 -2.51 -19.74 -9.37
C SER A 163 -3.02 -20.57 -10.55
N GLU A 164 -2.66 -20.19 -11.78
CA GLU A 164 -3.11 -20.81 -13.02
C GLU A 164 -1.91 -21.32 -13.84
N PRO A 165 -1.32 -22.46 -13.47
CA PRO A 165 -0.09 -22.98 -14.08
C PRO A 165 -0.25 -23.43 -15.55
N LYS A 166 -1.48 -23.44 -16.07
CA LYS A 166 -1.75 -23.69 -17.50
C LYS A 166 -1.54 -22.45 -18.38
N LEU A 167 -1.47 -21.27 -17.78
CA LEU A 167 -1.19 -20.04 -18.51
C LEU A 167 0.31 -19.97 -18.81
N ASP A 168 0.63 -19.97 -20.10
CA ASP A 168 2.00 -19.66 -20.56
C ASP A 168 2.11 -18.15 -20.76
N LEU A 169 2.72 -17.48 -19.79
CA LEU A 169 2.97 -16.04 -19.81
C LEU A 169 4.45 -15.75 -20.13
N THR A 170 5.14 -16.67 -20.80
CA THR A 170 6.50 -16.45 -21.29
C THR A 170 6.46 -15.53 -22.50
N ASP A 171 6.30 -14.23 -22.23
CA ASP A 171 6.45 -13.22 -23.29
C ASP A 171 7.92 -12.94 -23.57
N GLU A 172 8.26 -12.81 -24.86
CA GLU A 172 9.60 -12.43 -25.32
C GLU A 172 10.03 -11.04 -24.85
N GLU A 173 9.10 -10.19 -24.43
CA GLU A 173 9.36 -8.93 -23.76
C GLU A 173 9.30 -9.10 -22.24
N GLN A 174 10.41 -9.51 -21.62
CA GLN A 174 10.57 -9.41 -20.18
C GLN A 174 10.26 -7.98 -19.74
N GLN A 175 9.13 -7.80 -19.07
CA GLN A 175 8.84 -6.55 -18.41
C GLN A 175 9.75 -6.47 -17.18
N ASP A 176 10.48 -5.37 -17.01
CA ASP A 176 11.26 -5.06 -15.79
C ASP A 176 10.31 -4.77 -14.61
N PHE A 177 9.25 -5.57 -14.46
CA PHE A 177 8.23 -5.40 -13.45
C PHE A 177 8.12 -6.67 -12.61
N ARG A 178 8.19 -6.53 -11.30
CA ARG A 178 8.13 -7.67 -10.38
C ARG A 178 6.72 -8.26 -10.32
N ASP A 179 6.62 -9.57 -10.12
CA ASP A 179 5.34 -10.25 -9.90
C ASP A 179 4.68 -9.78 -8.61
N LEU A 180 5.47 -9.48 -7.60
CA LEU A 180 5.05 -8.81 -6.38
C LEU A 180 6.19 -7.97 -5.78
N ASP A 181 5.81 -6.91 -5.10
CA ASP A 181 6.67 -6.09 -4.26
C ASP A 181 5.87 -5.66 -3.03
N LEU A 182 6.21 -6.25 -1.88
CA LEU A 182 5.51 -6.04 -0.62
C LEU A 182 6.50 -5.60 0.45
N MET A 183 6.14 -4.58 1.20
CA MET A 183 6.92 -4.08 2.33
C MET A 183 6.17 -4.25 3.64
N LEU A 184 6.84 -4.73 4.68
CA LEU A 184 6.28 -4.89 6.02
C LEU A 184 6.49 -3.63 6.84
N PHE A 185 5.41 -2.95 7.12
CA PHE A 185 5.40 -1.76 7.97
C PHE A 185 4.89 -2.09 9.37
N ASN A 186 5.76 -1.94 10.35
CA ASN A 186 5.41 -2.06 11.77
C ASN A 186 4.82 -0.77 12.33
N GLU A 187 5.23 0.35 11.78
CA GLU A 187 4.79 1.70 12.11
C GLU A 187 3.77 2.18 11.08
N VAL A 188 2.62 2.63 11.57
CA VAL A 188 1.55 3.21 10.75
C VAL A 188 1.13 4.56 11.32
N ILE A 189 0.94 5.52 10.44
CA ILE A 189 0.32 6.80 10.75
C ILE A 189 -1.06 6.78 10.11
N ALA A 190 -2.12 6.87 10.93
CA ALA A 190 -3.48 6.90 10.44
C ALA A 190 -4.13 8.27 10.75
N PHE A 191 -4.59 8.96 9.72
CA PHE A 191 -5.43 10.13 9.88
C PHE A 191 -6.88 9.70 10.04
N ASP A 192 -7.47 9.94 11.20
CA ASP A 192 -8.91 9.76 11.43
C ASP A 192 -9.61 11.08 11.06
N HIS A 193 -10.11 11.15 9.84
CA HIS A 193 -10.78 12.36 9.32
C HIS A 193 -12.08 12.67 10.04
N TYR A 194 -12.73 11.66 10.60
CA TYR A 194 -13.98 11.84 11.37
C TYR A 194 -13.71 12.45 12.74
N ARG A 195 -12.69 11.95 13.47
CA ARG A 195 -12.32 12.45 14.80
C ARG A 195 -11.31 13.59 14.77
N GLN A 196 -10.81 13.98 13.62
CA GLN A 196 -9.78 15.01 13.44
C GLN A 196 -8.52 14.71 14.26
N LYS A 197 -8.05 13.45 14.20
CA LYS A 197 -6.87 12.97 14.91
C LYS A 197 -5.89 12.28 13.99
N VAL A 198 -4.62 12.31 14.39
CA VAL A 198 -3.56 11.49 13.84
C VAL A 198 -3.21 10.41 14.86
N LEU A 199 -3.34 9.16 14.46
CA LEU A 199 -3.01 7.98 15.27
C LEU A 199 -1.62 7.49 14.85
N LEU A 200 -0.67 7.52 15.77
CA LEU A 200 0.65 6.91 15.61
C LEU A 200 0.57 5.50 16.19
N ILE A 201 0.79 4.50 15.37
CA ILE A 201 0.57 3.10 15.71
C ILE A 201 1.88 2.34 15.51
N THR A 202 2.25 1.52 16.50
CA THR A 202 3.33 0.53 16.41
C THR A 202 2.92 -0.74 17.13
N GLY A 203 3.75 -1.78 17.13
CA GLY A 203 3.43 -3.07 17.72
C GLY A 203 4.36 -3.47 18.86
N VAL A 204 3.78 -4.12 19.85
CA VAL A 204 4.48 -4.79 20.95
C VAL A 204 4.54 -6.28 20.64
N MET A 205 5.74 -6.85 20.46
CA MET A 205 5.93 -8.28 20.26
C MET A 205 5.76 -9.02 21.58
N THR A 206 5.09 -10.18 21.56
CA THR A 206 4.67 -10.91 22.76
C THR A 206 5.74 -11.83 23.34
N ASP A 207 6.81 -12.13 22.59
CA ASP A 207 7.92 -13.00 23.00
C ASP A 207 8.78 -12.38 24.12
N ASN A 208 8.92 -11.04 24.17
CA ASN A 208 9.61 -10.32 25.23
C ASN A 208 8.85 -9.01 25.51
N LEU A 209 7.77 -9.13 26.26
CA LEU A 209 6.74 -8.11 26.40
C LEU A 209 7.29 -6.80 26.99
N ASP A 210 8.05 -6.87 28.09
CA ASP A 210 8.56 -5.69 28.79
C ASP A 210 9.54 -4.87 27.91
N LYS A 211 10.50 -5.57 27.30
CA LYS A 211 11.48 -4.95 26.40
C LYS A 211 10.80 -4.41 25.14
N SER A 212 9.87 -5.17 24.56
CA SER A 212 9.15 -4.77 23.36
C SER A 212 8.24 -3.57 23.62
N TYR A 213 7.55 -3.52 24.75
CA TYR A 213 6.71 -2.39 25.14
C TYR A 213 7.53 -1.10 25.30
N LYS A 214 8.67 -1.19 26.01
CA LYS A 214 9.58 -0.02 26.16
C LYS A 214 10.01 0.52 24.80
N ARG A 215 10.47 -0.38 23.90
CA ARG A 215 10.87 -0.02 22.53
C ARG A 215 9.73 0.61 21.74
N ALA A 216 8.53 0.04 21.84
CA ALA A 216 7.35 0.56 21.15
C ALA A 216 7.00 1.98 21.65
N CYS A 217 7.11 2.25 22.95
CA CYS A 217 6.94 3.59 23.50
C CYS A 217 8.00 4.58 22.98
N GLU A 218 9.27 4.17 22.94
CA GLU A 218 10.37 4.97 22.40
C GLU A 218 10.10 5.30 20.91
N LYS A 219 9.64 4.31 20.12
CA LYS A 219 9.29 4.48 18.72
C LYS A 219 8.16 5.48 18.50
N LEU A 220 7.10 5.44 19.31
CA LEU A 220 6.00 6.43 19.25
C LEU A 220 6.50 7.86 19.56
N GLU A 221 7.47 8.01 20.45
CA GLU A 221 8.08 9.32 20.72
C GLU A 221 8.96 9.78 19.56
N GLU A 222 9.72 8.88 18.93
CA GLU A 222 10.50 9.18 17.72
C GLU A 222 9.59 9.61 16.57
N MET A 223 8.51 8.87 16.29
CA MET A 223 7.49 9.24 15.32
C MET A 223 6.89 10.63 15.63
N THR A 224 6.58 10.89 16.89
CA THR A 224 6.08 12.19 17.33
C THR A 224 7.08 13.33 17.04
N LYS A 225 8.38 13.10 17.29
CA LYS A 225 9.44 14.08 17.01
C LYS A 225 9.60 14.28 15.50
N LEU A 226 9.60 13.20 14.73
CA LEU A 226 9.70 13.25 13.26
C LEU A 226 8.56 14.09 12.68
N ILE A 227 7.33 13.84 13.09
CA ILE A 227 6.15 14.56 12.60
C ILE A 227 6.20 16.05 12.95
N LYS A 228 6.61 16.38 14.19
CA LYS A 228 6.62 17.77 14.66
C LYS A 228 7.81 18.60 14.16
N LYS A 229 8.93 17.97 13.86
CA LYS A 229 10.21 18.65 13.59
C LYS A 229 10.94 18.16 12.35
N GLY A 230 10.39 17.15 11.65
CA GLY A 230 11.00 16.58 10.46
C GLY A 230 11.05 17.60 9.33
N GLU A 231 12.15 17.59 8.60
CA GLU A 231 12.29 18.37 7.37
C GLU A 231 11.40 17.79 6.27
N LYS A 232 10.86 18.66 5.42
CA LYS A 232 10.05 18.27 4.28
C LYS A 232 10.92 18.06 3.05
N LYS A 233 10.72 16.95 2.37
CA LYS A 233 11.33 16.72 1.05
C LYS A 233 10.63 17.59 0.00
N GLU A 234 11.41 18.26 -0.82
CA GLU A 234 10.93 18.84 -2.05
C GLU A 234 11.04 17.82 -3.18
N PHE A 235 9.98 17.70 -3.96
CA PHE A 235 9.94 16.78 -5.08
C PHE A 235 10.17 17.55 -6.37
N PRO A 236 11.15 17.14 -7.20
CA PRO A 236 11.27 17.71 -8.54
C PRO A 236 10.03 17.33 -9.36
N PRO A 237 9.39 18.28 -10.04
CA PRO A 237 8.22 18.00 -10.86
C PRO A 237 8.57 17.02 -11.98
N ILE A 238 7.61 16.15 -12.32
CA ILE A 238 7.80 15.24 -13.45
C ILE A 238 7.93 16.01 -14.76
N ARG A 239 8.89 15.63 -15.57
CA ARG A 239 9.13 16.22 -16.90
C ARG A 239 9.34 15.10 -17.91
N LEU A 240 8.49 15.08 -18.92
CA LEU A 240 8.64 14.16 -20.04
C LEU A 240 9.92 14.50 -20.84
N GLN A 241 10.69 13.48 -21.14
CA GLN A 241 11.92 13.53 -21.96
C GLN A 241 11.71 12.92 -23.33
N SER A 242 10.55 12.32 -23.57
CA SER A 242 10.13 11.78 -24.86
C SER A 242 8.63 11.98 -25.06
N GLU A 243 8.15 11.75 -26.26
CA GLU A 243 6.73 11.61 -26.54
C GLU A 243 6.17 10.40 -25.82
N ILE A 244 4.89 10.48 -25.44
CA ILE A 244 4.12 9.35 -24.93
C ILE A 244 3.72 8.47 -26.12
N LYS A 245 4.11 7.21 -26.12
CA LYS A 245 3.80 6.24 -27.17
C LYS A 245 3.07 5.04 -26.62
N PRO A 246 2.01 4.57 -27.33
CA PRO A 246 1.38 3.31 -26.99
C PRO A 246 2.31 2.15 -27.34
N GLN A 247 2.19 1.02 -26.61
CA GLN A 247 2.93 -0.20 -26.91
C GLN A 247 2.50 -0.79 -28.26
N PHE A 248 1.19 -0.81 -28.49
CA PHE A 248 0.63 -1.26 -29.78
C PHE A 248 0.12 -0.05 -30.57
N PRO A 249 0.57 0.15 -31.83
CA PRO A 249 0.01 1.16 -32.70
C PRO A 249 -1.47 0.87 -33.01
N LYS A 250 -2.19 1.89 -33.48
CA LYS A 250 -3.63 1.84 -33.71
C LYS A 250 -4.08 0.62 -34.52
N GLU A 251 -3.40 0.37 -35.63
CA GLU A 251 -3.73 -0.72 -36.57
C GLU A 251 -3.64 -2.08 -35.87
N LYS A 252 -2.55 -2.29 -35.11
CA LYS A 252 -2.34 -3.54 -34.37
C LYS A 252 -3.37 -3.72 -33.25
N TYR A 253 -3.68 -2.65 -32.54
CA TYR A 253 -4.70 -2.71 -31.49
C TYR A 253 -6.09 -3.00 -32.06
N CYS A 254 -6.46 -2.43 -33.22
CA CYS A 254 -7.71 -2.75 -33.92
C CYS A 254 -7.78 -4.23 -34.34
N GLU A 255 -6.68 -4.81 -34.86
CA GLU A 255 -6.61 -6.24 -35.15
C GLU A 255 -6.87 -7.10 -33.90
N MET A 256 -6.30 -6.73 -32.75
CA MET A 256 -6.52 -7.42 -31.49
C MET A 256 -8.00 -7.36 -31.08
N VAL A 257 -8.64 -6.20 -31.26
CA VAL A 257 -10.09 -6.02 -30.99
C VAL A 257 -10.92 -6.94 -31.88
N GLU A 258 -10.65 -7.01 -33.19
CA GLU A 258 -11.39 -7.89 -34.10
C GLU A 258 -11.18 -9.37 -33.75
N LYS A 259 -9.99 -9.76 -33.33
CA LYS A 259 -9.72 -11.12 -32.85
C LYS A 259 -10.49 -11.43 -31.56
N ALA A 260 -10.56 -10.49 -30.62
CA ALA A 260 -11.34 -10.64 -29.39
C ALA A 260 -12.86 -10.78 -29.70
N LYS A 261 -13.39 -9.96 -30.61
CA LYS A 261 -14.78 -10.06 -31.07
C LYS A 261 -15.08 -11.43 -31.69
N HIS A 262 -14.13 -12.00 -32.41
CA HIS A 262 -14.27 -13.36 -32.95
C HIS A 262 -14.45 -14.38 -31.85
N TYR A 263 -13.62 -14.41 -30.81
CA TYR A 263 -13.76 -15.32 -29.68
C TYR A 263 -15.08 -15.15 -28.90
N ILE A 264 -15.56 -13.90 -28.77
CA ILE A 264 -16.86 -13.63 -28.17
C ILE A 264 -18.00 -14.22 -29.05
N HIS A 265 -17.89 -14.08 -30.38
CA HIS A 265 -18.88 -14.58 -31.30
C HIS A 265 -18.94 -16.13 -31.34
N GLU A 266 -17.79 -16.79 -31.27
CA GLU A 266 -17.68 -18.25 -31.19
C GLU A 266 -18.13 -18.81 -29.83
N GLY A 267 -18.30 -17.97 -28.82
CA GLY A 267 -18.72 -18.37 -27.48
C GLY A 267 -17.58 -18.87 -26.56
N ASP A 268 -16.33 -18.62 -26.95
CA ASP A 268 -15.15 -19.00 -26.17
C ASP A 268 -15.00 -18.12 -24.91
N ILE A 269 -15.38 -16.85 -25.00
CA ILE A 269 -15.36 -15.89 -23.92
C ILE A 269 -16.58 -14.97 -23.97
N PHE A 270 -16.95 -14.41 -22.80
CA PHE A 270 -18.02 -13.40 -22.73
C PHE A 270 -17.47 -11.99 -22.81
N GLN A 271 -16.29 -11.77 -22.21
CA GLN A 271 -15.65 -10.46 -22.08
C GLN A 271 -14.13 -10.61 -22.08
N VAL A 272 -13.44 -9.58 -22.57
CA VAL A 272 -11.99 -9.45 -22.44
C VAL A 272 -11.61 -7.97 -22.39
N VAL A 273 -10.65 -7.65 -21.54
CA VAL A 273 -10.06 -6.30 -21.44
C VAL A 273 -8.70 -6.32 -22.14
N LEU A 274 -8.58 -5.59 -23.26
CA LEU A 274 -7.34 -5.45 -24.00
C LEU A 274 -6.54 -4.27 -23.44
N SER A 275 -5.33 -4.53 -22.96
CA SER A 275 -4.43 -3.51 -22.43
C SER A 275 -3.57 -2.90 -23.55
N ASN A 276 -3.34 -1.58 -23.46
CA ASN A 276 -2.39 -0.88 -24.31
C ASN A 276 -1.60 0.14 -23.48
N PRO A 277 -0.49 -0.26 -22.85
CA PRO A 277 0.32 0.62 -22.02
C PRO A 277 0.87 1.79 -22.82
N MET A 278 0.83 2.98 -22.22
CA MET A 278 1.46 4.19 -22.74
C MET A 278 2.80 4.38 -22.05
N ARG A 279 3.87 4.60 -22.81
CA ARG A 279 5.24 4.72 -22.30
C ARG A 279 5.89 6.04 -22.72
N ALA A 280 6.62 6.63 -21.79
CA ALA A 280 7.48 7.81 -22.06
C ALA A 280 8.70 7.78 -21.16
N LYS A 281 9.80 8.38 -21.60
CA LYS A 281 10.92 8.70 -20.72
C LYS A 281 10.57 9.95 -19.93
N ALA A 282 10.84 9.95 -18.64
CA ALA A 282 10.57 11.08 -17.76
C ALA A 282 11.66 11.22 -16.69
N THR A 283 11.75 12.40 -16.11
CA THR A 283 12.56 12.70 -14.91
C THR A 283 11.68 13.38 -13.89
N GLY A 284 12.09 13.34 -12.61
CA GLY A 284 11.32 13.90 -11.51
C GLY A 284 10.58 12.84 -10.70
N SER A 285 9.57 13.24 -9.91
CA SER A 285 8.79 12.36 -9.05
C SER A 285 7.31 12.39 -9.43
N LEU A 286 6.61 11.30 -9.23
CA LEU A 286 5.16 11.20 -9.40
C LEU A 286 4.37 11.85 -8.25
N PHE A 287 5.00 12.29 -7.17
CA PHE A 287 4.28 12.76 -5.99
C PHE A 287 3.38 13.97 -6.28
N ASP A 288 3.88 14.97 -7.01
CA ASP A 288 3.04 16.12 -7.38
C ASP A 288 1.98 15.74 -8.43
N THR A 289 2.25 14.74 -9.28
CA THR A 289 1.22 14.13 -10.16
C THR A 289 0.12 13.48 -9.34
N TYR A 290 0.47 12.73 -8.29
CA TYR A 290 -0.49 12.16 -7.35
C TYR A 290 -1.38 13.24 -6.71
N ARG A 291 -0.80 14.37 -6.30
CA ARG A 291 -1.55 15.49 -5.72
C ARG A 291 -2.59 16.07 -6.69
N VAL A 292 -2.24 16.19 -7.96
CA VAL A 292 -3.19 16.62 -9.01
C VAL A 292 -4.25 15.55 -9.23
N LEU A 293 -3.86 14.29 -9.35
CA LEU A 293 -4.77 13.17 -9.54
C LEU A 293 -5.85 13.09 -8.44
N ARG A 294 -5.48 13.28 -7.16
CA ARG A 294 -6.44 13.32 -6.05
C ARG A 294 -7.56 14.36 -6.23
N ALA A 295 -7.24 15.48 -6.86
CA ALA A 295 -8.18 16.60 -7.04
C ALA A 295 -9.00 16.46 -8.34
N THR A 296 -8.40 15.91 -9.39
CA THR A 296 -9.02 15.83 -10.71
C THR A 296 -9.78 14.54 -10.96
N ASN A 297 -9.36 13.45 -10.34
CA ASN A 297 -9.97 12.14 -10.50
C ASN A 297 -10.09 11.40 -9.15
N PRO A 298 -10.87 11.95 -8.20
CA PRO A 298 -11.05 11.35 -6.89
C PRO A 298 -11.71 9.97 -7.01
N SER A 299 -11.20 9.00 -6.26
CA SER A 299 -11.67 7.60 -6.28
C SER A 299 -11.71 7.02 -4.87
N PRO A 300 -12.48 5.94 -4.63
CA PRO A 300 -12.50 5.25 -3.33
C PRO A 300 -11.14 4.75 -2.89
N TYR A 301 -10.26 4.40 -3.83
CA TYR A 301 -8.88 3.97 -3.55
C TYR A 301 -7.90 4.90 -4.26
N MET A 302 -7.26 5.75 -3.48
CA MET A 302 -6.18 6.63 -3.91
C MET A 302 -4.90 6.15 -3.27
N PHE A 303 -3.83 5.98 -4.03
CA PHE A 303 -2.58 5.48 -3.50
C PHE A 303 -1.35 6.12 -4.14
N TYR A 304 -0.35 6.29 -3.30
CA TYR A 304 1.03 6.57 -3.68
C TYR A 304 1.94 5.58 -2.97
N PHE A 305 2.85 4.98 -3.70
CA PHE A 305 3.81 3.99 -3.22
C PHE A 305 5.18 4.31 -3.78
N SER A 306 6.21 4.18 -2.97
CA SER A 306 7.59 4.45 -3.36
C SER A 306 8.52 3.42 -2.74
N SER A 307 9.39 2.83 -3.55
CA SER A 307 10.50 1.96 -3.12
C SER A 307 11.81 2.39 -3.79
N ASP A 308 12.84 1.53 -3.80
CA ASP A 308 14.16 1.87 -4.34
C ASP A 308 14.14 2.22 -5.83
N ASP A 309 13.33 1.51 -6.61
CA ASP A 309 13.35 1.53 -8.08
C ASP A 309 11.98 1.84 -8.71
N ILE A 310 10.95 2.05 -7.92
CA ILE A 310 9.59 2.31 -8.42
C ILE A 310 8.85 3.37 -7.62
N GLU A 311 8.12 4.24 -8.32
CA GLU A 311 7.04 5.07 -7.77
C GLU A 311 5.74 4.70 -8.47
N ILE A 312 4.67 4.52 -7.70
CA ILE A 312 3.33 4.26 -8.23
C ILE A 312 2.37 5.31 -7.67
N ALA A 313 1.61 5.95 -8.56
CA ALA A 313 0.53 6.86 -8.20
C ALA A 313 -0.72 6.41 -8.92
N GLY A 314 -1.82 6.22 -8.18
CA GLY A 314 -3.03 5.68 -8.78
C GLY A 314 -4.31 6.11 -8.10
N ALA A 315 -5.39 5.95 -8.86
CA ALA A 315 -6.77 6.14 -8.45
C ALA A 315 -7.59 4.97 -8.99
N SER A 316 -8.25 4.20 -8.14
CA SER A 316 -9.08 3.05 -8.52
C SER A 316 -10.48 3.17 -7.95
N PRO A 317 -11.51 2.97 -8.77
CA PRO A 317 -12.89 2.97 -8.30
C PRO A 317 -13.31 1.63 -7.69
N GLU A 318 -12.58 0.55 -7.94
CA GLU A 318 -13.04 -0.81 -7.76
C GLU A 318 -12.29 -1.56 -6.66
N THR A 319 -13.04 -2.37 -5.91
CA THR A 319 -12.50 -3.28 -4.89
C THR A 319 -12.32 -4.66 -5.50
N LEU A 320 -11.07 -5.10 -5.65
CA LEU A 320 -10.78 -6.48 -6.07
C LEU A 320 -11.32 -7.48 -5.03
N ALA A 321 -10.86 -7.37 -3.79
CA ALA A 321 -11.34 -8.16 -2.67
C ALA A 321 -11.04 -7.44 -1.34
N LYS A 322 -11.98 -7.48 -0.40
CA LYS A 322 -11.83 -6.94 0.95
C LYS A 322 -12.15 -8.02 1.96
N LEU A 323 -11.19 -8.37 2.83
CA LEU A 323 -11.40 -9.25 3.97
C LEU A 323 -11.37 -8.43 5.26
N GLU A 324 -12.49 -8.38 5.97
CA GLU A 324 -12.62 -7.66 7.23
C GLU A 324 -13.52 -8.42 8.18
N HIS A 325 -13.09 -8.60 9.42
CA HIS A 325 -13.81 -9.38 10.46
C HIS A 325 -14.26 -10.78 10.00
N GLY A 326 -13.42 -11.46 9.21
CA GLY A 326 -13.71 -12.79 8.67
C GLY A 326 -14.71 -12.82 7.50
N LYS A 327 -15.20 -11.66 7.06
CA LYS A 327 -16.08 -11.53 5.88
C LYS A 327 -15.28 -11.07 4.68
N LEU A 328 -15.26 -11.90 3.64
CA LEU A 328 -14.75 -11.55 2.31
C LEU A 328 -15.84 -10.84 1.52
N SER A 329 -15.49 -9.73 0.89
CA SER A 329 -16.41 -8.93 0.06
C SER A 329 -15.71 -8.47 -1.21
N THR A 330 -16.45 -8.43 -2.29
CA THR A 330 -16.09 -7.77 -3.55
C THR A 330 -17.24 -6.87 -3.97
N PHE A 331 -16.96 -5.86 -4.79
CA PHE A 331 -17.95 -4.87 -5.21
C PHE A 331 -17.82 -4.66 -6.73
N PRO A 332 -18.31 -5.62 -7.54
CA PRO A 332 -18.22 -5.47 -8.98
C PRO A 332 -19.05 -4.28 -9.46
N LEU A 333 -18.47 -3.49 -10.36
CA LEU A 333 -19.12 -2.33 -10.98
C LEU A 333 -19.31 -2.62 -12.47
N ALA A 334 -20.54 -2.47 -12.94
CA ALA A 334 -20.87 -2.55 -14.37
C ALA A 334 -22.02 -1.60 -14.68
N GLY A 335 -22.03 -1.11 -15.93
CA GLY A 335 -22.98 -0.14 -16.38
C GLY A 335 -22.70 1.30 -15.93
N THR A 336 -22.99 2.27 -16.78
CA THR A 336 -22.72 3.68 -16.51
C THR A 336 -23.77 4.57 -17.14
N ARG A 337 -24.19 5.61 -16.42
CA ARG A 337 -24.96 6.75 -16.93
C ARG A 337 -24.28 8.05 -16.53
N PRO A 338 -24.36 9.10 -17.33
CA PRO A 338 -23.92 10.42 -16.91
C PRO A 338 -24.75 10.90 -15.72
N ARG A 339 -24.17 11.74 -14.86
CA ARG A 339 -24.93 12.37 -13.77
C ARG A 339 -25.92 13.37 -14.32
N GLY A 340 -27.13 13.38 -13.75
CA GLY A 340 -28.16 14.34 -14.08
C GLY A 340 -27.77 15.77 -13.65
N LYS A 341 -28.22 16.76 -14.41
CA LYS A 341 -28.02 18.19 -14.08
C LYS A 341 -28.91 18.64 -12.91
N THR A 342 -29.97 17.91 -12.64
CA THR A 342 -30.89 18.11 -11.53
C THR A 342 -31.11 16.83 -10.77
N PRO A 343 -31.51 16.87 -9.47
CA PRO A 343 -31.82 15.66 -8.70
C PRO A 343 -32.91 14.78 -9.35
N GLN A 344 -33.85 15.36 -10.07
CA GLN A 344 -34.92 14.64 -10.77
C GLN A 344 -34.38 13.91 -12.00
N GLU A 345 -33.53 14.57 -12.78
CA GLU A 345 -32.85 13.97 -13.94
C GLU A 345 -31.91 12.83 -13.49
N ASP A 346 -31.18 13.04 -12.40
CA ASP A 346 -30.25 12.04 -11.83
C ASP A 346 -31.00 10.76 -11.41
N LYS A 347 -32.16 10.88 -10.75
CA LYS A 347 -33.03 9.75 -10.42
C LYS A 347 -33.62 9.05 -11.63
N ALA A 348 -33.94 9.80 -12.69
CA ALA A 348 -34.44 9.20 -13.93
C ALA A 348 -33.34 8.37 -14.62
N LEU A 349 -32.11 8.88 -14.66
CA LEU A 349 -30.95 8.15 -15.21
C LEU A 349 -30.58 6.92 -14.36
N GLU A 350 -30.69 7.00 -13.03
CA GLU A 350 -30.55 5.84 -12.14
C GLU A 350 -31.61 4.77 -12.45
N ALA A 351 -32.87 5.16 -12.58
CA ALA A 351 -33.94 4.21 -12.91
C ALA A 351 -33.77 3.59 -14.30
N ASP A 352 -33.32 4.35 -15.29
CA ASP A 352 -32.98 3.87 -16.62
C ASP A 352 -31.85 2.83 -16.56
N LEU A 353 -30.78 3.11 -15.86
CA LEU A 353 -29.65 2.17 -15.67
C LEU A 353 -30.09 0.86 -15.03
N LEU A 354 -30.94 0.92 -13.99
CA LEU A 354 -31.41 -0.26 -13.26
C LEU A 354 -32.42 -1.11 -14.06
N GLN A 355 -32.95 -0.61 -15.18
CA GLN A 355 -33.87 -1.32 -16.08
C GLN A 355 -33.21 -1.76 -17.39
N ASP A 356 -31.97 -1.35 -17.65
CA ASP A 356 -31.24 -1.71 -18.85
C ASP A 356 -30.83 -3.19 -18.81
N GLU A 357 -31.46 -4.03 -19.64
CA GLU A 357 -31.22 -5.47 -19.64
C GLU A 357 -29.76 -5.84 -19.98
N LYS A 358 -29.12 -5.08 -20.86
CA LYS A 358 -27.72 -5.30 -21.24
C LYS A 358 -26.79 -5.03 -20.03
N GLU A 359 -26.96 -3.88 -19.38
CA GLU A 359 -26.15 -3.48 -18.23
C GLU A 359 -26.36 -4.44 -17.03
N LEU A 360 -27.60 -4.89 -16.82
CA LEU A 360 -27.91 -5.91 -15.80
C LEU A 360 -27.28 -7.28 -16.13
N ALA A 361 -27.27 -7.70 -17.39
CA ALA A 361 -26.64 -8.96 -17.81
C ALA A 361 -25.12 -8.90 -17.59
N GLU A 362 -24.47 -7.78 -17.91
CA GLU A 362 -23.04 -7.56 -17.65
C GLU A 362 -22.75 -7.59 -16.16
N HIS A 363 -23.53 -6.89 -15.34
CA HIS A 363 -23.37 -6.88 -13.89
C HIS A 363 -23.52 -8.28 -13.29
N ASN A 364 -24.54 -9.04 -13.69
CA ASN A 364 -24.76 -10.40 -13.22
C ASN A 364 -23.60 -11.34 -13.60
N MET A 365 -23.02 -11.17 -14.78
CA MET A 365 -21.83 -11.90 -15.21
C MET A 365 -20.64 -11.63 -14.27
N LEU A 366 -20.40 -10.36 -13.91
CA LEU A 366 -19.32 -10.00 -12.99
C LEU A 366 -19.56 -10.49 -11.55
N VAL A 367 -20.84 -10.57 -11.13
CA VAL A 367 -21.21 -11.13 -9.81
C VAL A 367 -21.02 -12.64 -9.77
N ASP A 368 -21.23 -13.33 -10.89
CA ASP A 368 -21.10 -14.79 -10.99
C ASP A 368 -19.62 -15.24 -11.02
N LEU A 369 -18.75 -14.42 -11.55
CA LEU A 369 -17.30 -14.66 -11.58
C LEU A 369 -16.65 -14.42 -10.21
#